data_cafe4dacf14d635cd30fe3fc7409acfa
#
_entry.id   cafe4dacf14d635cd30fe3fc7409acfa
#
_cell.length_a   1.000
_cell.length_b   1.000
_cell.length_c   1.000
_cell.angle_alpha   90.00
_cell.angle_beta   90.00
_cell.angle_gamma   90.00
#
_symmetry.space_group_name_H-M   'P 1'
#
loop_
_entity.id
_entity.type
_entity.pdbx_description
1 polymer ?
#
loop_
_entity_poly.entity_id
_entity_poly.type
_entity_poly.pdbx_seq_one_letter_code
_entity_poly.pdbx_strand_id
1 'polypeptide(L)'
;MIVAVPRARKASTEQTRARIVHAAREMFIAYGYRSTSLRGIAVTAGVSHPGLLKHFATKDELLATVVQSLEDANVEVYEDVVAAGEPGALPFIEIAKRNEQTRGYLALYAALMGEASTPSHPAHDAMRERYARITAMTGEAMEDAVLQGTVSDDRDPWGEAVRMTAAWDGLQLLEQYLPERVDVVSMLEEREAMWALPVGWRSPEESAPPGAESVFRPLAAFFPAEDESGYASGRIKRAKIVTDAMALFAAEGYGDTSLREIAEKVGVSKSSLMHHYPTKEALLGAVLAERDRTIQSRPSYAPGGTAAAELRGMPGGAAENAKAAPGLIEVYAVLSCEAVPASHPAHEYFRDRFTRTIAQFTELFRAAQAEGALPAHRDPEHEAIWLVGLWDGLQYQWLYDRDAVDVAEHLAAHLVDVLPTS
;
A
#
# COMPACT_ATOMS: atom_id res chain seq x y z
N MET A 1 -32.44 39.50 34.49
CA MET A 1 -32.94 38.68 33.38
C MET A 1 -31.71 38.16 32.61
N ILE A 2 -31.26 37.00 32.94
CA ILE A 2 -29.96 36.41 32.43
C ILE A 2 -30.33 35.54 31.25
N VAL A 3 -29.83 35.93 30.08
CA VAL A 3 -30.00 35.14 28.82
C VAL A 3 -28.96 34.01 28.86
N ALA A 4 -29.37 32.80 29.20
CA ALA A 4 -28.57 31.60 29.16
C ALA A 4 -28.89 30.79 27.87
N VAL A 5 -28.37 31.19 26.72
CA VAL A 5 -28.59 30.45 25.45
C VAL A 5 -27.34 30.30 24.57
N PRO A 6 -26.12 30.10 25.07
CA PRO A 6 -25.02 29.71 24.19
C PRO A 6 -24.66 28.20 24.24
N ARG A 7 -24.84 27.50 25.35
CA ARG A 7 -24.38 26.11 25.52
C ARG A 7 -25.17 25.06 24.69
N ALA A 8 -26.51 25.15 24.70
CA ALA A 8 -27.35 24.19 23.97
C ALA A 8 -27.20 24.30 22.43
N ARG A 9 -27.00 25.51 21.90
CA ARG A 9 -26.81 25.78 20.47
C ARG A 9 -25.41 25.30 20.02
N LYS A 10 -24.39 25.42 20.85
CA LYS A 10 -23.03 24.95 20.57
C LYS A 10 -22.97 23.42 20.55
N ALA A 11 -23.59 22.73 21.50
CA ALA A 11 -23.71 21.29 21.56
C ALA A 11 -24.46 20.72 20.36
N SER A 12 -25.55 21.34 19.91
CA SER A 12 -26.29 20.93 18.69
C SER A 12 -25.48 21.13 17.41
N THR A 13 -24.61 22.14 17.37
CA THR A 13 -23.72 22.41 16.23
C THR A 13 -22.61 21.34 16.17
N GLU A 14 -21.98 21.02 17.30
CA GLU A 14 -20.95 19.97 17.40
C GLU A 14 -21.51 18.58 17.07
N GLN A 15 -22.70 18.23 17.55
CA GLN A 15 -23.37 16.99 17.20
C GLN A 15 -23.68 16.90 15.69
N THR A 16 -24.10 17.99 15.08
CA THR A 16 -24.35 18.05 13.63
C THR A 16 -23.05 17.87 12.85
N ARG A 17 -21.97 18.54 13.28
CA ARG A 17 -20.64 18.40 12.68
C ARG A 17 -20.15 16.96 12.75
N ALA A 18 -20.25 16.31 13.90
CA ALA A 18 -19.87 14.90 14.10
C ALA A 18 -20.66 13.95 13.18
N ARG A 19 -21.98 14.16 13.03
CA ARG A 19 -22.80 13.37 12.10
C ARG A 19 -22.37 13.52 10.64
N ILE A 20 -21.99 14.74 10.23
CA ILE A 20 -21.49 15.01 8.87
C ILE A 20 -20.16 14.30 8.65
N VAL A 21 -19.22 14.38 9.59
CA VAL A 21 -17.92 13.70 9.53
C VAL A 21 -18.11 12.18 9.47
N HIS A 22 -18.97 11.61 10.30
CA HIS A 22 -19.30 10.19 10.28
C HIS A 22 -19.89 9.75 8.93
N ALA A 23 -20.87 10.47 8.40
CA ALA A 23 -21.47 10.16 7.10
C ALA A 23 -20.46 10.30 5.95
N ALA A 24 -19.57 11.30 6.01
CA ALA A 24 -18.51 11.46 5.04
C ALA A 24 -17.54 10.27 5.06
N ARG A 25 -17.10 9.84 6.26
CA ARG A 25 -16.27 8.67 6.45
C ARG A 25 -16.88 7.41 5.82
N GLU A 26 -18.13 7.10 6.14
CA GLU A 26 -18.84 5.94 5.58
C GLU A 26 -18.93 6.00 4.05
N MET A 27 -19.19 7.18 3.49
CA MET A 27 -19.29 7.35 2.05
C MET A 27 -17.94 7.30 1.34
N PHE A 28 -16.87 7.84 1.97
CA PHE A 28 -15.52 7.73 1.42
C PHE A 28 -15.02 6.29 1.42
N ILE A 29 -15.36 5.50 2.45
CA ILE A 29 -15.06 4.06 2.50
C ILE A 29 -15.80 3.31 1.38
N ALA A 30 -17.09 3.60 1.18
CA ALA A 30 -17.93 2.84 0.26
C ALA A 30 -17.71 3.18 -1.22
N TYR A 31 -17.36 4.43 -1.52
CA TYR A 31 -17.39 4.97 -2.89
C TYR A 31 -16.09 5.69 -3.30
N GLY A 32 -15.12 5.84 -2.41
CA GLY A 32 -13.94 6.67 -2.61
C GLY A 32 -14.22 8.18 -2.45
N TYR A 33 -13.14 8.96 -2.25
CA TYR A 33 -13.26 10.41 -2.09
C TYR A 33 -13.83 11.06 -3.35
N ARG A 34 -13.26 10.77 -4.52
CA ARG A 34 -13.59 11.44 -5.78
C ARG A 34 -15.07 11.26 -6.16
N SER A 35 -15.58 10.03 -6.08
CA SER A 35 -16.96 9.68 -6.44
C SER A 35 -18.02 10.15 -5.45
N THR A 36 -17.62 10.64 -4.27
CA THR A 36 -18.54 11.12 -3.23
C THR A 36 -18.83 12.61 -3.38
N SER A 37 -20.11 13.02 -3.30
CA SER A 37 -20.54 14.42 -3.36
C SER A 37 -21.00 14.95 -2.00
N LEU A 38 -20.76 16.25 -1.73
CA LEU A 38 -21.29 16.91 -0.51
C LEU A 38 -22.83 16.81 -0.39
N ARG A 39 -23.55 16.76 -1.52
CA ARG A 39 -24.99 16.55 -1.51
C ARG A 39 -25.36 15.14 -1.04
N GLY A 40 -24.64 14.11 -1.49
CA GLY A 40 -24.79 12.73 -1.03
C GLY A 40 -24.51 12.62 0.46
N ILE A 41 -23.40 13.21 0.92
CA ILE A 41 -23.04 13.23 2.34
C ILE A 41 -24.12 13.92 3.18
N ALA A 42 -24.66 15.05 2.72
CA ALA A 42 -25.73 15.76 3.43
C ALA A 42 -26.98 14.88 3.61
N VAL A 43 -27.38 14.15 2.56
CA VAL A 43 -28.51 13.20 2.62
C VAL A 43 -28.23 12.11 3.66
N THR A 44 -27.05 11.47 3.61
CA THR A 44 -26.66 10.42 4.55
C THR A 44 -26.58 10.92 5.99
N ALA A 45 -26.06 12.14 6.20
CA ALA A 45 -26.00 12.79 7.51
C ALA A 45 -27.37 13.27 8.05
N GLY A 46 -28.44 13.22 7.24
CA GLY A 46 -29.75 13.72 7.61
C GLY A 46 -29.77 15.25 7.81
N VAL A 47 -29.01 15.99 7.00
CA VAL A 47 -28.96 17.46 6.99
C VAL A 47 -29.27 18.01 5.59
N SER A 48 -29.71 19.29 5.51
CA SER A 48 -29.80 19.94 4.20
C SER A 48 -28.42 20.25 3.64
N HIS A 49 -28.24 20.25 2.32
CA HIS A 49 -26.98 20.64 1.69
C HIS A 49 -26.50 22.05 2.12
N PRO A 50 -27.34 23.08 2.19
CA PRO A 50 -26.95 24.37 2.79
C PRO A 50 -26.59 24.27 4.28
N GLY A 51 -27.19 23.31 5.01
CA GLY A 51 -26.84 23.02 6.39
C GLY A 51 -25.44 22.46 6.52
N LEU A 52 -25.06 21.51 5.65
CA LEU A 52 -23.69 20.97 5.58
C LEU A 52 -22.67 22.06 5.26
N LEU A 53 -22.95 22.91 4.26
CA LEU A 53 -22.05 24.01 3.84
C LEU A 53 -21.78 25.06 4.94
N LYS A 54 -22.59 25.11 5.98
CA LYS A 54 -22.31 25.95 7.17
C LYS A 54 -21.24 25.35 8.08
N HIS A 55 -21.00 24.04 7.98
CA HIS A 55 -20.01 23.33 8.78
C HIS A 55 -18.73 23.06 7.99
N PHE A 56 -18.87 22.80 6.68
CA PHE A 56 -17.76 22.47 5.78
C PHE A 56 -18.02 23.16 4.44
N ALA A 57 -17.20 24.16 4.12
CA ALA A 57 -17.35 24.94 2.90
C ALA A 57 -17.01 24.12 1.64
N THR A 58 -16.07 23.17 1.76
CA THR A 58 -15.60 22.31 0.67
C THR A 58 -15.56 20.84 1.07
N LYS A 59 -15.51 19.97 0.07
CA LYS A 59 -15.31 18.51 0.30
C LYS A 59 -13.90 18.23 0.85
N ASP A 60 -12.92 19.04 0.46
CA ASP A 60 -11.53 18.94 0.89
C ASP A 60 -11.37 19.24 2.38
N GLU A 61 -12.05 20.30 2.89
CA GLU A 61 -12.10 20.61 4.32
C GLU A 61 -12.73 19.47 5.13
N LEU A 62 -13.77 18.84 4.58
CA LEU A 62 -14.41 17.69 5.22
C LEU A 62 -13.48 16.47 5.22
N LEU A 63 -12.79 16.18 4.10
CA LEU A 63 -11.79 15.12 4.03
C LEU A 63 -10.68 15.33 5.05
N ALA A 64 -10.08 16.53 5.10
CA ALA A 64 -9.04 16.85 6.07
C ALA A 64 -9.50 16.61 7.53
N THR A 65 -10.77 16.94 7.83
CA THR A 65 -11.34 16.68 9.16
C THR A 65 -11.51 15.18 9.43
N VAL A 66 -11.91 14.39 8.42
CA VAL A 66 -12.01 12.93 8.55
C VAL A 66 -10.63 12.32 8.80
N VAL A 67 -9.62 12.69 8.01
CA VAL A 67 -8.23 12.22 8.19
C VAL A 67 -7.72 12.58 9.57
N GLN A 68 -7.86 13.85 9.98
CA GLN A 68 -7.40 14.30 11.29
C GLN A 68 -8.04 13.52 12.44
N SER A 69 -9.33 13.22 12.36
CA SER A 69 -10.01 12.45 13.42
C SER A 69 -9.51 11.02 13.57
N LEU A 70 -8.95 10.43 12.52
CA LEU A 70 -8.32 9.11 12.55
C LEU A 70 -6.94 9.18 13.19
N GLU A 71 -6.17 10.20 12.83
CA GLU A 71 -4.82 10.44 13.38
C GLU A 71 -4.85 10.77 14.88
N ASP A 72 -5.74 11.69 15.30
CA ASP A 72 -5.88 12.06 16.72
C ASP A 72 -6.09 10.84 17.60
N ALA A 73 -6.87 9.90 17.12
CA ALA A 73 -7.17 8.69 17.86
C ALA A 73 -6.00 7.68 17.89
N ASN A 74 -5.09 7.69 16.92
CA ASN A 74 -3.85 6.90 16.97
C ASN A 74 -2.80 7.56 17.87
N VAL A 75 -2.74 8.89 17.88
CA VAL A 75 -1.88 9.65 18.81
C VAL A 75 -2.24 9.36 20.27
N GLU A 76 -3.54 9.30 20.60
CA GLU A 76 -3.98 8.94 21.96
C GLU A 76 -3.44 7.56 22.39
N VAL A 77 -3.51 6.55 21.53
CA VAL A 77 -2.94 5.22 21.83
C VAL A 77 -1.43 5.29 22.00
N TYR A 78 -0.74 6.01 21.13
CA TYR A 78 0.70 6.22 21.25
C TYR A 78 1.08 6.86 22.59
N GLU A 79 0.40 7.93 22.97
CA GLU A 79 0.64 8.62 24.25
C GLU A 79 0.35 7.71 25.45
N ASP A 80 -0.70 6.90 25.41
CA ASP A 80 -1.05 5.95 26.47
C ASP A 80 0.04 4.87 26.65
N VAL A 81 0.56 4.29 25.56
CA VAL A 81 1.63 3.28 25.60
C VAL A 81 2.93 3.89 26.15
N VAL A 82 3.30 5.08 25.67
CA VAL A 82 4.49 5.79 26.16
C VAL A 82 4.33 6.18 27.65
N ALA A 83 3.13 6.63 28.07
CA ALA A 83 2.84 6.99 29.43
C ALA A 83 2.84 5.78 30.41
N ALA A 84 2.52 4.57 29.92
CA ALA A 84 2.62 3.33 30.70
C ALA A 84 4.05 3.00 31.09
N GLY A 85 5.06 3.59 30.40
CA GLY A 85 6.44 3.65 30.88
C GLY A 85 7.20 2.32 30.79
N GLU A 86 6.78 1.39 29.96
CA GLU A 86 7.60 0.22 29.65
C GLU A 86 8.78 0.65 28.77
N PRO A 87 10.03 0.51 29.26
CA PRO A 87 11.20 0.90 28.50
C PRO A 87 11.30 0.17 27.15
N GLY A 88 11.41 0.92 26.05
CA GLY A 88 11.55 0.37 24.71
C GLY A 88 10.24 -0.18 24.13
N ALA A 89 9.08 0.12 24.73
CA ALA A 89 7.79 -0.25 24.16
C ALA A 89 7.53 0.53 22.86
N LEU A 90 7.27 -0.22 21.81
CA LEU A 90 6.91 0.31 20.50
C LEU A 90 5.38 0.17 20.31
N PRO A 91 4.63 1.24 20.05
CA PRO A 91 3.18 1.24 20.12
C PRO A 91 2.49 0.61 18.88
N PHE A 92 3.24 0.00 17.97
CA PHE A 92 2.72 -0.52 16.70
C PHE A 92 1.60 -1.54 16.88
N ILE A 93 1.83 -2.50 17.77
CA ILE A 93 0.90 -3.61 18.02
C ILE A 93 -0.43 -3.08 18.59
N GLU A 94 -0.36 -2.18 19.56
CA GLU A 94 -1.57 -1.63 20.19
C GLU A 94 -2.37 -0.75 19.21
N ILE A 95 -1.68 0.05 18.39
CA ILE A 95 -2.30 0.84 17.35
C ILE A 95 -2.91 -0.08 16.27
N ALA A 96 -2.22 -1.17 15.89
CA ALA A 96 -2.73 -2.14 14.92
C ALA A 96 -4.00 -2.83 15.43
N LYS A 97 -4.00 -3.34 16.66
CA LYS A 97 -5.17 -3.94 17.32
C LYS A 97 -6.36 -2.98 17.37
N ARG A 98 -6.10 -1.72 17.68
CA ARG A 98 -7.14 -0.69 17.68
C ARG A 98 -7.68 -0.40 16.27
N ASN A 99 -6.80 -0.30 15.28
CA ASN A 99 -7.19 -0.02 13.89
C ASN A 99 -8.05 -1.14 13.32
N GLU A 100 -7.72 -2.39 13.59
CA GLU A 100 -8.53 -3.57 13.25
C GLU A 100 -9.93 -3.51 13.88
N GLN A 101 -10.03 -3.14 15.15
CA GLN A 101 -11.31 -3.01 15.86
C GLN A 101 -12.13 -1.80 15.40
N THR A 102 -11.51 -0.84 14.72
CA THR A 102 -12.17 0.37 14.25
C THR A 102 -12.83 0.13 12.88
N ARG A 103 -14.15 -0.12 12.90
CA ARG A 103 -14.90 -0.43 11.69
C ARG A 103 -14.62 0.54 10.55
N GLY A 104 -14.20 -0.01 9.42
CA GLY A 104 -13.94 0.73 8.18
C GLY A 104 -12.69 1.59 8.19
N TYR A 105 -11.89 1.58 9.25
CA TYR A 105 -10.63 2.35 9.30
C TYR A 105 -9.67 1.92 8.18
N LEU A 106 -9.40 0.61 8.09
CA LEU A 106 -8.46 0.06 7.11
C LEU A 106 -8.90 0.33 5.66
N ALA A 107 -10.19 0.16 5.36
CA ALA A 107 -10.71 0.42 4.02
C ALA A 107 -10.62 1.92 3.64
N LEU A 108 -10.92 2.84 4.56
CA LEU A 108 -10.75 4.26 4.32
C LEU A 108 -9.29 4.64 4.15
N TYR A 109 -8.43 4.10 5.00
CA TYR A 109 -7.00 4.37 4.94
C TYR A 109 -6.40 3.87 3.62
N ALA A 110 -6.71 2.64 3.20
CA ALA A 110 -6.27 2.09 1.91
C ALA A 110 -6.74 2.97 0.74
N ALA A 111 -8.02 3.37 0.72
CA ALA A 111 -8.54 4.25 -0.33
C ALA A 111 -7.79 5.59 -0.38
N LEU A 112 -7.56 6.23 0.77
CA LEU A 112 -6.85 7.51 0.84
C LEU A 112 -5.37 7.37 0.47
N MET A 113 -4.72 6.30 0.88
CA MET A 113 -3.32 6.03 0.56
C MET A 113 -3.09 5.98 -0.96
N GLY A 114 -3.99 5.34 -1.70
CA GLY A 114 -3.94 5.29 -3.17
C GLY A 114 -4.35 6.60 -3.83
N GLU A 115 -5.52 7.16 -3.51
CA GLU A 115 -6.03 8.38 -4.15
C GLU A 115 -5.11 9.60 -3.88
N ALA A 116 -4.65 9.76 -2.64
CA ALA A 116 -3.81 10.88 -2.23
C ALA A 116 -2.35 10.76 -2.68
N SER A 117 -1.92 9.63 -3.23
CA SER A 117 -0.57 9.50 -3.83
C SER A 117 -0.40 10.40 -5.07
N THR A 118 -1.50 10.81 -5.69
CA THR A 118 -1.50 11.79 -6.80
C THR A 118 -1.23 13.21 -6.27
N PRO A 119 -0.19 13.94 -6.75
CA PRO A 119 0.17 15.25 -6.20
C PRO A 119 -0.92 16.33 -6.27
N SER A 120 -1.90 16.20 -7.17
CA SER A 120 -3.03 17.13 -7.27
C SER A 120 -4.17 16.83 -6.28
N HIS A 121 -4.09 15.74 -5.52
CA HIS A 121 -5.14 15.38 -4.57
C HIS A 121 -5.07 16.27 -3.32
N PRO A 122 -6.23 16.75 -2.78
CA PRO A 122 -6.26 17.67 -1.64
C PRO A 122 -5.57 17.14 -0.37
N ALA A 123 -5.52 15.83 -0.18
CA ALA A 123 -4.88 15.20 0.97
C ALA A 123 -3.40 14.83 0.73
N HIS A 124 -2.82 15.11 -0.45
CA HIS A 124 -1.46 14.69 -0.79
C HIS A 124 -0.43 15.20 0.23
N ASP A 125 -0.40 16.51 0.46
CA ASP A 125 0.55 17.12 1.39
C ASP A 125 0.35 16.63 2.84
N ALA A 126 -0.92 16.49 3.27
CA ALA A 126 -1.22 15.98 4.60
C ALA A 126 -0.74 14.53 4.80
N MET A 127 -0.89 13.67 3.80
CA MET A 127 -0.39 12.30 3.86
C MET A 127 1.15 12.25 3.82
N ARG A 128 1.80 13.08 3.01
CA ARG A 128 3.26 13.22 3.01
C ARG A 128 3.79 13.65 4.38
N GLU A 129 3.20 14.68 4.97
CA GLU A 129 3.56 15.15 6.31
C GLU A 129 3.31 14.09 7.38
N ARG A 130 2.23 13.30 7.23
CA ARG A 130 1.96 12.15 8.09
C ARG A 130 3.08 11.13 8.05
N TYR A 131 3.53 10.72 6.85
CA TYR A 131 4.65 9.77 6.72
C TYR A 131 5.92 10.30 7.37
N ALA A 132 6.29 11.55 7.12
CA ALA A 132 7.45 12.17 7.75
C ALA A 132 7.36 12.17 9.28
N ARG A 133 6.19 12.51 9.83
CA ARG A 133 5.94 12.51 11.28
C ARG A 133 6.02 11.11 11.88
N ILE A 134 5.38 10.11 11.26
CA ILE A 134 5.38 8.74 11.78
C ILE A 134 6.79 8.16 11.72
N THR A 135 7.53 8.37 10.62
CA THR A 135 8.92 7.93 10.50
C THR A 135 9.79 8.56 11.58
N ALA A 136 9.63 9.87 11.87
CA ALA A 136 10.38 10.54 12.93
C ALA A 136 10.06 9.95 14.31
N MET A 137 8.78 9.86 14.68
CA MET A 137 8.36 9.30 15.96
C MET A 137 8.83 7.85 16.15
N THR A 138 8.72 7.04 15.10
CA THR A 138 9.15 5.63 15.11
C THR A 138 10.68 5.52 15.21
N GLY A 139 11.42 6.33 14.45
CA GLY A 139 12.88 6.34 14.47
C GLY A 139 13.43 6.71 15.85
N GLU A 140 12.88 7.76 16.48
CA GLU A 140 13.23 8.15 17.84
C GLU A 140 12.93 7.03 18.87
N ALA A 141 11.76 6.38 18.77
CA ALA A 141 11.41 5.27 19.64
C ALA A 141 12.33 4.05 19.43
N MET A 142 12.75 3.78 18.19
CA MET A 142 13.71 2.72 17.88
C MET A 142 15.11 3.03 18.41
N GLU A 143 15.59 4.28 18.33
CA GLU A 143 16.85 4.70 18.94
C GLU A 143 16.84 4.48 20.46
N ASP A 144 15.75 4.85 21.12
CA ASP A 144 15.58 4.60 22.55
C ASP A 144 15.55 3.10 22.86
N ALA A 145 14.90 2.28 22.03
CA ALA A 145 14.86 0.83 22.19
C ALA A 145 16.25 0.18 22.02
N VAL A 146 17.08 0.68 21.11
CA VAL A 146 18.50 0.27 20.98
C VAL A 146 19.29 0.63 22.23
N LEU A 147 19.14 1.87 22.73
CA LEU A 147 19.82 2.31 23.96
C LEU A 147 19.43 1.47 25.19
N GLN A 148 18.22 0.95 25.22
CA GLN A 148 17.70 0.10 26.30
C GLN A 148 18.02 -1.39 26.10
N GLY A 149 18.55 -1.77 24.95
CA GLY A 149 18.90 -3.15 24.61
C GLY A 149 17.72 -4.06 24.29
N THR A 150 16.55 -3.50 23.97
CA THR A 150 15.38 -4.24 23.49
C THR A 150 15.41 -4.44 21.96
N VAL A 151 16.16 -3.59 21.25
CA VAL A 151 16.51 -3.73 19.84
C VAL A 151 18.03 -3.91 19.72
N SER A 152 18.48 -4.80 18.86
CA SER A 152 19.91 -5.06 18.65
C SER A 152 20.62 -3.81 18.12
N ASP A 153 21.83 -3.55 18.60
CA ASP A 153 22.64 -2.36 18.33
C ASP A 153 23.24 -2.30 16.91
N ASP A 154 23.17 -3.40 16.17
CA ASP A 154 23.58 -3.48 14.76
C ASP A 154 22.43 -3.14 13.78
N ARG A 155 21.21 -2.88 14.30
CA ARG A 155 20.08 -2.46 13.47
C ARG A 155 20.08 -0.95 13.26
N ASP A 156 19.74 -0.52 12.04
CA ASP A 156 19.53 0.89 11.71
C ASP A 156 18.12 1.34 12.15
N PRO A 157 17.98 2.15 13.24
CA PRO A 157 16.67 2.54 13.78
C PRO A 157 15.77 3.26 12.77
N TRP A 158 16.35 4.17 11.98
CA TRP A 158 15.60 4.95 11.02
C TRP A 158 15.17 4.13 9.80
N GLY A 159 16.06 3.25 9.32
CA GLY A 159 15.71 2.32 8.25
C GLY A 159 14.65 1.30 8.69
N GLU A 160 14.73 0.79 9.94
CA GLU A 160 13.67 -0.09 10.48
C GLU A 160 12.34 0.66 10.62
N ALA A 161 12.35 1.93 11.03
CA ALA A 161 11.14 2.75 11.10
C ALA A 161 10.45 2.89 9.75
N VAL A 162 11.20 3.17 8.68
CA VAL A 162 10.66 3.23 7.31
C VAL A 162 10.12 1.88 6.88
N ARG A 163 10.89 0.79 7.06
CA ARG A 163 10.49 -0.56 6.66
C ARG A 163 9.25 -1.05 7.40
N MET A 164 9.16 -0.78 8.72
CA MET A 164 7.99 -1.15 9.52
C MET A 164 6.73 -0.44 9.08
N THR A 165 6.79 0.88 8.95
CA THR A 165 5.64 1.69 8.50
C THR A 165 5.19 1.27 7.09
N ALA A 166 6.15 1.05 6.19
CA ALA A 166 5.85 0.59 4.84
C ALA A 166 5.21 -0.81 4.82
N ALA A 167 5.80 -1.78 5.52
CA ALA A 167 5.26 -3.13 5.60
C ALA A 167 3.85 -3.12 6.21
N TRP A 168 3.63 -2.35 7.26
CA TRP A 168 2.32 -2.23 7.88
C TRP A 168 1.25 -1.73 6.90
N ASP A 169 1.52 -0.65 6.16
CA ASP A 169 0.59 -0.13 5.15
C ASP A 169 0.28 -1.17 4.07
N GLY A 170 1.29 -1.85 3.56
CA GLY A 170 1.10 -2.90 2.57
C GLY A 170 0.37 -4.13 3.10
N LEU A 171 0.65 -4.55 4.33
CA LEU A 171 -0.06 -5.66 5.00
C LEU A 171 -1.54 -5.30 5.22
N GLN A 172 -1.85 -4.07 5.65
CA GLN A 172 -3.24 -3.62 5.77
C GLN A 172 -3.99 -3.67 4.44
N LEU A 173 -3.33 -3.34 3.32
CA LEU A 173 -3.93 -3.49 2.00
C LEU A 173 -4.11 -4.96 1.62
N LEU A 174 -3.10 -5.80 1.85
CA LEU A 174 -3.18 -7.24 1.57
C LEU A 174 -4.31 -7.92 2.33
N GLU A 175 -4.50 -7.57 3.59
CA GLU A 175 -5.59 -8.10 4.43
C GLU A 175 -6.98 -7.78 3.87
N GLN A 176 -7.17 -6.62 3.20
CA GLN A 176 -8.45 -6.30 2.55
C GLN A 176 -8.78 -7.24 1.39
N TYR A 177 -7.78 -7.87 0.77
CA TYR A 177 -7.96 -8.83 -0.32
C TYR A 177 -7.90 -10.29 0.13
N LEU A 178 -7.11 -10.58 1.16
CA LEU A 178 -6.76 -11.93 1.61
C LEU A 178 -6.88 -12.06 3.14
N PRO A 179 -8.05 -11.73 3.74
CA PRO A 179 -8.22 -11.73 5.20
C PRO A 179 -8.03 -13.11 5.84
N GLU A 180 -8.14 -14.18 5.05
CA GLU A 180 -7.91 -15.56 5.50
C GLU A 180 -6.42 -15.97 5.55
N ARG A 181 -5.51 -15.14 5.02
CA ARG A 181 -4.07 -15.42 4.93
C ARG A 181 -3.20 -14.38 5.61
N VAL A 182 -3.67 -13.16 5.72
CA VAL A 182 -2.92 -12.02 6.26
C VAL A 182 -3.56 -11.60 7.57
N ASP A 183 -2.83 -11.77 8.66
CA ASP A 183 -3.14 -11.27 9.99
C ASP A 183 -2.08 -10.20 10.32
N VAL A 184 -2.46 -8.94 10.17
CA VAL A 184 -1.53 -7.80 10.33
C VAL A 184 -0.94 -7.79 11.72
N VAL A 185 -1.74 -7.99 12.76
CA VAL A 185 -1.28 -7.93 14.17
C VAL A 185 -0.24 -9.03 14.43
N SER A 186 -0.54 -10.28 14.05
CA SER A 186 0.38 -11.41 14.22
C SER A 186 1.71 -11.16 13.49
N MET A 187 1.66 -10.67 12.26
CA MET A 187 2.87 -10.40 11.47
C MET A 187 3.73 -9.28 12.04
N LEU A 188 3.10 -8.24 12.62
CA LEU A 188 3.83 -7.17 13.31
C LEU A 188 4.46 -7.68 14.62
N GLU A 189 3.74 -8.51 15.41
CA GLU A 189 4.26 -9.14 16.63
C GLU A 189 5.48 -10.02 16.34
N GLU A 190 5.43 -10.84 15.28
CA GLU A 190 6.57 -11.67 14.86
C GLU A 190 7.77 -10.82 14.44
N ARG A 191 7.54 -9.73 13.70
CA ARG A 191 8.61 -8.82 13.27
C ARG A 191 9.26 -8.08 14.45
N GLU A 192 8.46 -7.59 15.38
CA GLU A 192 8.96 -6.92 16.58
C GLU A 192 9.84 -7.86 17.42
N ALA A 193 9.44 -9.13 17.57
CA ALA A 193 10.24 -10.12 18.27
C ALA A 193 11.62 -10.36 17.63
N MET A 194 11.76 -10.16 16.31
CA MET A 194 13.05 -10.29 15.60
C MET A 194 14.02 -9.14 15.89
N TRP A 195 13.53 -7.96 16.33
CA TRP A 195 14.41 -6.81 16.53
C TRP A 195 15.41 -6.97 17.70
N ALA A 196 15.09 -7.81 18.67
CA ALA A 196 16.03 -8.16 19.73
C ALA A 196 17.25 -9.00 19.23
N LEU A 197 17.13 -9.58 18.03
CA LEU A 197 18.18 -10.40 17.43
C LEU A 197 19.03 -9.55 16.47
N PRO A 198 20.35 -9.85 16.36
CA PRO A 198 21.21 -9.22 15.37
C PRO A 198 20.69 -9.36 13.93
N VAL A 199 21.06 -8.42 13.06
CA VAL A 199 20.74 -8.49 11.63
C VAL A 199 21.28 -9.81 11.06
N GLY A 200 20.42 -10.56 10.39
CA GLY A 200 20.77 -11.84 9.81
C GLY A 200 21.05 -12.95 10.82
N TRP A 201 20.47 -12.86 12.01
CA TRP A 201 20.67 -13.86 13.06
C TRP A 201 20.31 -15.28 12.62
N ARG A 202 21.15 -16.24 13.03
CA ARG A 202 20.92 -17.67 12.88
C ARG A 202 21.09 -18.37 14.21
N SER A 203 20.35 -19.43 14.44
CA SER A 203 20.57 -20.28 15.60
C SER A 203 21.98 -20.90 15.52
N PRO A 204 22.77 -20.89 16.62
CA PRO A 204 24.08 -21.57 16.65
C PRO A 204 24.01 -23.08 16.37
N GLU A 205 22.84 -23.68 16.56
CA GLU A 205 22.61 -25.12 16.30
C GLU A 205 22.28 -25.39 14.82
N GLU A 206 22.04 -24.34 14.04
CA GLU A 206 21.68 -24.40 12.64
C GLU A 206 22.97 -24.60 11.79
N SER A 207 23.30 -25.83 11.52
CA SER A 207 24.31 -26.14 10.51
C SER A 207 23.74 -25.84 9.14
N ALA A 208 24.32 -24.89 8.40
CA ALA A 208 23.94 -24.67 7.00
C ALA A 208 24.06 -26.01 6.26
N PRO A 209 23.00 -26.59 5.69
CA PRO A 209 23.13 -27.76 4.87
C PRO A 209 24.05 -27.44 3.69
N PRO A 210 24.90 -28.36 3.24
CA PRO A 210 25.70 -28.16 2.04
C PRO A 210 24.73 -27.90 0.89
N GLY A 211 24.94 -26.81 0.16
CA GLY A 211 24.04 -26.27 -0.86
C GLY A 211 23.39 -27.34 -1.73
N ALA A 212 22.16 -27.67 -1.40
CA ALA A 212 21.35 -28.53 -2.24
C ALA A 212 20.94 -27.68 -3.46
N GLU A 213 21.07 -28.19 -4.67
CA GLU A 213 20.46 -27.59 -5.85
C GLU A 213 18.95 -27.64 -5.63
N SER A 214 18.35 -26.50 -5.33
CA SER A 214 16.91 -26.38 -5.21
C SER A 214 16.27 -26.19 -6.59
N VAL A 215 15.17 -26.88 -6.83
CA VAL A 215 14.37 -26.68 -8.04
C VAL A 215 13.29 -25.66 -7.72
N PHE A 216 13.39 -24.49 -8.30
CA PHE A 216 12.37 -23.43 -8.19
C PHE A 216 12.05 -22.86 -9.57
N ARG A 217 10.89 -22.21 -9.70
CA ARG A 217 10.56 -21.46 -10.91
C ARG A 217 11.18 -20.07 -10.84
N PRO A 218 11.99 -19.66 -11.84
CA PRO A 218 12.43 -18.28 -11.94
C PRO A 218 11.25 -17.31 -12.00
N LEU A 219 11.38 -16.10 -11.44
CA LEU A 219 10.34 -15.07 -11.45
C LEU A 219 9.79 -14.80 -12.86
N ALA A 220 10.65 -14.83 -13.87
CA ALA A 220 10.25 -14.64 -15.28
C ALA A 220 9.29 -15.73 -15.82
N ALA A 221 9.28 -16.94 -15.22
CA ALA A 221 8.44 -18.06 -15.71
C ALA A 221 6.98 -18.00 -15.25
N PHE A 222 6.64 -17.11 -14.31
CA PHE A 222 5.26 -16.98 -13.81
C PHE A 222 4.36 -16.12 -14.70
N PHE A 223 4.91 -15.54 -15.75
CA PHE A 223 4.22 -14.60 -16.61
C PHE A 223 4.38 -15.02 -18.07
N PRO A 224 3.50 -15.89 -18.58
CA PRO A 224 3.58 -16.34 -19.98
C PRO A 224 3.36 -15.18 -20.95
N ALA A 225 4.13 -15.18 -22.05
CA ALA A 225 3.96 -14.22 -23.14
C ALA A 225 2.58 -14.40 -23.82
N GLU A 226 1.83 -13.33 -24.01
CA GLU A 226 0.56 -13.34 -24.72
C GLU A 226 0.73 -13.44 -26.24
N ASP A 227 -0.30 -14.02 -26.89
CA ASP A 227 -0.38 -14.26 -28.33
C ASP A 227 -0.52 -12.93 -29.12
N GLU A 228 0.43 -12.64 -30.00
CA GLU A 228 0.46 -11.45 -30.85
C GLU A 228 -0.44 -11.60 -32.09
N SER A 229 -1.76 -11.58 -31.94
CA SER A 229 -2.67 -11.62 -33.10
C SER A 229 -3.16 -10.22 -33.51
N GLY A 230 -3.13 -9.90 -34.82
CA GLY A 230 -3.72 -8.70 -35.41
C GLY A 230 -2.82 -7.86 -36.33
N TYR A 231 -3.43 -6.93 -37.12
CA TYR A 231 -2.73 -6.04 -38.06
C TYR A 231 -1.89 -4.98 -37.37
N ALA A 232 -0.70 -4.67 -37.89
CA ALA A 232 0.29 -3.78 -37.30
C ALA A 232 -0.26 -2.37 -36.91
N SER A 233 -1.05 -1.74 -37.77
CA SER A 233 -1.64 -0.42 -37.52
C SER A 233 -2.70 -0.43 -36.41
N GLY A 234 -3.47 -1.51 -36.29
CA GLY A 234 -4.43 -1.69 -35.20
C GLY A 234 -3.74 -1.90 -33.85
N ARG A 235 -2.62 -2.63 -33.83
CA ARG A 235 -1.79 -2.85 -32.64
C ARG A 235 -1.20 -1.54 -32.11
N ILE A 236 -0.60 -0.71 -32.99
CA ILE A 236 -0.03 0.60 -32.60
C ILE A 236 -1.09 1.49 -31.95
N LYS A 237 -2.29 1.56 -32.54
CA LYS A 237 -3.38 2.37 -32.02
C LYS A 237 -3.90 1.84 -30.68
N ARG A 238 -4.02 0.52 -30.55
CA ARG A 238 -4.43 -0.16 -29.31
C ARG A 238 -3.41 0.10 -28.19
N ALA A 239 -2.11 -0.05 -28.47
CA ALA A 239 -1.05 0.22 -27.52
C ALA A 239 -1.05 1.69 -27.06
N LYS A 240 -1.24 2.65 -27.99
CA LYS A 240 -1.36 4.07 -27.62
C LYS A 240 -2.54 4.32 -26.69
N ILE A 241 -3.72 3.75 -26.99
CA ILE A 241 -4.91 3.89 -26.14
C ILE A 241 -4.62 3.37 -24.72
N VAL A 242 -3.97 2.22 -24.59
CA VAL A 242 -3.64 1.62 -23.29
C VAL A 242 -2.64 2.48 -22.52
N THR A 243 -1.58 2.96 -23.18
CA THR A 243 -0.57 3.82 -22.55
C THR A 243 -1.18 5.13 -22.04
N ASP A 244 -1.99 5.79 -22.84
CA ASP A 244 -2.62 7.05 -22.47
C ASP A 244 -3.69 6.84 -21.36
N ALA A 245 -4.45 5.72 -21.43
CA ALA A 245 -5.42 5.35 -20.39
C ALA A 245 -4.71 5.00 -19.07
N MET A 246 -3.54 4.36 -19.12
CA MET A 246 -2.72 4.05 -17.96
C MET A 246 -2.31 5.34 -17.23
N ALA A 247 -1.78 6.33 -17.96
CA ALA A 247 -1.41 7.63 -17.39
C ALA A 247 -2.63 8.35 -16.79
N LEU A 248 -3.80 8.23 -17.43
CA LEU A 248 -5.03 8.82 -16.95
C LEU A 248 -5.54 8.17 -15.66
N PHE A 249 -5.55 6.84 -15.60
CA PHE A 249 -5.95 6.10 -14.39
C PHE A 249 -4.98 6.33 -13.23
N ALA A 250 -3.69 6.51 -13.50
CA ALA A 250 -2.72 6.89 -12.48
C ALA A 250 -3.03 8.29 -11.90
N ALA A 251 -3.42 9.24 -12.75
CA ALA A 251 -3.65 10.63 -12.34
C ALA A 251 -5.04 10.87 -11.73
N GLU A 252 -6.07 10.17 -12.18
CA GLU A 252 -7.47 10.48 -11.87
C GLU A 252 -8.23 9.33 -11.21
N GLY A 253 -7.62 8.13 -11.15
CA GLY A 253 -8.29 6.89 -10.72
C GLY A 253 -9.22 6.33 -11.81
N TYR A 254 -9.73 5.12 -11.56
CA TYR A 254 -10.68 4.47 -12.45
C TYR A 254 -12.09 5.06 -12.28
N GLY A 255 -12.59 5.27 -11.05
CA GLY A 255 -13.98 5.67 -10.78
C GLY A 255 -14.40 6.93 -11.52
N ASP A 256 -13.59 7.95 -11.45
CA ASP A 256 -13.91 9.32 -11.91
C ASP A 256 -13.79 9.54 -13.41
N THR A 257 -13.20 8.60 -14.16
CA THR A 257 -13.03 8.73 -15.61
C THR A 257 -14.18 8.10 -16.41
N SER A 258 -14.69 8.77 -17.44
CA SER A 258 -15.64 8.21 -18.40
C SER A 258 -14.95 7.80 -19.71
N LEU A 259 -15.52 6.84 -20.46
CA LEU A 259 -15.01 6.48 -21.80
C LEU A 259 -14.95 7.68 -22.76
N ARG A 260 -15.78 8.72 -22.54
CA ARG A 260 -15.75 9.93 -23.35
C ARG A 260 -14.51 10.77 -23.02
N GLU A 261 -14.26 11.03 -21.76
CA GLU A 261 -13.07 11.77 -21.29
C GLU A 261 -11.79 11.06 -21.66
N ILE A 262 -11.75 9.72 -21.50
CA ILE A 262 -10.62 8.90 -21.94
C ILE A 262 -10.38 9.08 -23.44
N ALA A 263 -11.43 9.01 -24.28
CA ALA A 263 -11.31 9.18 -25.72
C ALA A 263 -10.80 10.58 -26.10
N GLU A 264 -11.31 11.64 -25.43
CA GLU A 264 -10.87 13.03 -25.63
C GLU A 264 -9.39 13.20 -25.27
N LYS A 265 -8.95 12.69 -24.11
CA LYS A 265 -7.54 12.78 -23.65
C LYS A 265 -6.58 11.97 -24.51
N VAL A 266 -6.98 10.76 -24.92
CA VAL A 266 -6.20 9.89 -25.83
C VAL A 266 -6.14 10.46 -27.26
N GLY A 267 -7.03 11.40 -27.61
CA GLY A 267 -7.11 12.00 -28.94
C GLY A 267 -7.74 11.08 -29.99
N VAL A 268 -8.71 10.24 -29.59
CA VAL A 268 -9.48 9.38 -30.48
C VAL A 268 -10.97 9.66 -30.37
N SER A 269 -11.77 9.30 -31.40
CA SER A 269 -13.22 9.36 -31.26
C SER A 269 -13.72 8.29 -30.26
N LYS A 270 -14.81 8.59 -29.52
CA LYS A 270 -15.44 7.61 -28.63
C LYS A 270 -15.78 6.30 -29.35
N SER A 271 -16.28 6.38 -30.60
CA SER A 271 -16.56 5.19 -31.41
C SER A 271 -15.30 4.37 -31.74
N SER A 272 -14.17 5.05 -31.98
CA SER A 272 -12.89 4.36 -32.20
C SER A 272 -12.39 3.70 -30.92
N LEU A 273 -12.52 4.36 -29.76
CA LEU A 273 -12.18 3.76 -28.46
C LEU A 273 -13.03 2.51 -28.22
N MET A 274 -14.37 2.62 -28.35
CA MET A 274 -15.31 1.52 -28.13
C MET A 274 -15.16 0.37 -29.15
N HIS A 275 -14.61 0.62 -30.33
CA HIS A 275 -14.27 -0.44 -31.27
C HIS A 275 -13.12 -1.33 -30.75
N HIS A 276 -12.15 -0.76 -30.06
CA HIS A 276 -11.04 -1.49 -29.45
C HIS A 276 -11.37 -2.03 -28.05
N TYR A 277 -12.08 -1.24 -27.25
CA TYR A 277 -12.46 -1.54 -25.85
C TYR A 277 -13.94 -1.20 -25.67
N PRO A 278 -14.86 -2.17 -25.80
CA PRO A 278 -16.31 -1.93 -25.77
C PRO A 278 -16.81 -1.34 -24.46
N THR A 279 -16.12 -1.65 -23.36
CA THR A 279 -16.46 -1.16 -22.01
C THR A 279 -15.25 -0.57 -21.30
N LYS A 280 -15.49 0.19 -20.26
CA LYS A 280 -14.43 0.77 -19.42
C LYS A 280 -13.67 -0.33 -18.67
N GLU A 281 -14.35 -1.40 -18.27
CA GLU A 281 -13.79 -2.57 -17.61
C GLU A 281 -12.82 -3.32 -18.55
N ALA A 282 -13.18 -3.46 -19.85
CA ALA A 282 -12.30 -4.06 -20.84
C ALA A 282 -11.00 -3.25 -21.04
N LEU A 283 -11.09 -1.91 -20.99
CA LEU A 283 -9.93 -1.04 -21.05
C LEU A 283 -9.08 -1.15 -19.78
N LEU A 284 -9.70 -1.21 -18.60
CA LEU A 284 -9.00 -1.42 -17.33
C LEU A 284 -8.22 -2.73 -17.33
N GLY A 285 -8.84 -3.82 -17.74
CA GLY A 285 -8.17 -5.12 -17.88
C GLY A 285 -6.95 -5.05 -18.81
N ALA A 286 -7.06 -4.35 -19.95
CA ALA A 286 -5.95 -4.14 -20.88
C ALA A 286 -4.81 -3.29 -20.27
N VAL A 287 -5.13 -2.26 -19.48
CA VAL A 287 -4.14 -1.43 -18.77
C VAL A 287 -3.36 -2.27 -17.76
N LEU A 288 -4.05 -3.07 -16.96
CA LEU A 288 -3.43 -3.93 -15.96
C LEU A 288 -2.56 -5.02 -16.60
N ALA A 289 -3.04 -5.66 -17.68
CA ALA A 289 -2.27 -6.64 -18.44
C ALA A 289 -1.00 -6.02 -19.08
N GLU A 290 -1.11 -4.83 -19.65
CA GLU A 290 0.04 -4.12 -20.24
C GLU A 290 1.07 -3.72 -19.17
N ARG A 291 0.61 -3.27 -18.01
CA ARG A 291 1.47 -3.00 -16.86
C ARG A 291 2.27 -4.24 -16.48
N ASP A 292 1.59 -5.36 -16.29
CA ASP A 292 2.24 -6.62 -15.90
C ASP A 292 3.24 -7.08 -16.97
N ARG A 293 2.84 -7.05 -18.26
CA ARG A 293 3.72 -7.39 -19.38
C ARG A 293 4.98 -6.53 -19.42
N THR A 294 4.86 -5.23 -19.18
CA THR A 294 5.99 -4.31 -19.22
C THR A 294 6.99 -4.57 -18.09
N ILE A 295 6.51 -4.87 -16.87
CA ILE A 295 7.37 -5.22 -15.74
C ILE A 295 8.10 -6.54 -16.01
N GLN A 296 7.41 -7.53 -16.57
CA GLN A 296 7.95 -8.87 -16.85
C GLN A 296 8.98 -8.89 -17.98
N SER A 297 8.82 -8.05 -19.00
CA SER A 297 9.73 -8.01 -20.15
C SER A 297 11.13 -7.46 -19.84
N ARG A 298 11.36 -7.00 -18.61
CA ARG A 298 12.65 -6.44 -18.20
C ARG A 298 13.58 -7.54 -17.70
N PRO A 299 14.82 -7.62 -18.21
CA PRO A 299 15.81 -8.59 -17.73
C PRO A 299 16.33 -8.16 -16.35
N SER A 300 15.55 -8.42 -15.29
CA SER A 300 15.93 -8.07 -13.92
C SER A 300 16.67 -9.21 -13.21
N TYR A 301 16.71 -10.41 -13.80
CA TYR A 301 17.19 -11.61 -13.12
C TYR A 301 18.13 -12.39 -14.02
N ALA A 302 19.30 -12.72 -13.49
CA ALA A 302 20.24 -13.61 -14.19
C ALA A 302 19.70 -15.06 -14.17
N PRO A 303 19.41 -15.66 -15.32
CA PRO A 303 18.97 -17.05 -15.36
C PRO A 303 20.09 -17.98 -14.85
N GLY A 304 19.78 -18.86 -13.89
CA GLY A 304 20.66 -19.93 -13.45
C GLY A 304 21.36 -19.71 -12.10
N GLY A 305 20.84 -18.83 -11.25
CA GLY A 305 21.31 -18.65 -9.87
C GLY A 305 20.56 -19.53 -8.85
N THR A 306 20.93 -19.41 -7.58
CA THR A 306 20.16 -19.95 -6.45
C THR A 306 18.92 -19.13 -6.19
N ALA A 307 17.92 -19.69 -5.46
CA ALA A 307 16.72 -18.96 -5.09
C ALA A 307 17.07 -17.72 -4.22
N ALA A 308 18.05 -17.87 -3.33
CA ALA A 308 18.57 -16.75 -2.55
C ALA A 308 19.18 -15.64 -3.43
N ALA A 309 19.89 -15.98 -4.50
CA ALA A 309 20.45 -15.01 -5.42
C ALA A 309 19.35 -14.26 -6.21
N GLU A 310 18.28 -14.97 -6.57
CA GLU A 310 17.14 -14.37 -7.25
C GLU A 310 16.40 -13.37 -6.33
N LEU A 311 16.13 -13.75 -5.09
CA LEU A 311 15.54 -12.85 -4.09
C LEU A 311 16.42 -11.61 -3.85
N ARG A 312 17.73 -11.78 -3.64
CA ARG A 312 18.68 -10.67 -3.44
C ARG A 312 18.83 -9.77 -4.68
N GLY A 313 18.49 -10.25 -5.86
CA GLY A 313 18.47 -9.46 -7.10
C GLY A 313 17.26 -8.51 -7.25
N MET A 314 16.19 -8.74 -6.49
CA MET A 314 14.92 -7.98 -6.61
C MET A 314 15.06 -6.47 -6.39
N PRO A 315 15.86 -5.95 -5.44
CA PRO A 315 16.08 -4.52 -5.27
C PRO A 315 16.58 -3.82 -6.53
N GLY A 316 17.44 -4.47 -7.31
CA GLY A 316 17.88 -3.95 -8.61
C GLY A 316 16.74 -3.77 -9.61
N GLY A 317 15.80 -4.72 -9.66
CA GLY A 317 14.60 -4.61 -10.46
C GLY A 317 13.66 -3.48 -9.99
N ALA A 318 13.54 -3.26 -8.68
CA ALA A 318 12.77 -2.17 -8.12
C ALA A 318 13.36 -0.80 -8.53
N ALA A 319 14.68 -0.63 -8.43
CA ALA A 319 15.39 0.59 -8.85
C ALA A 319 15.18 0.89 -10.35
N GLU A 320 15.28 -0.14 -11.21
CA GLU A 320 15.04 0.00 -12.64
C GLU A 320 13.59 0.40 -12.94
N ASN A 321 12.61 -0.18 -12.26
CA ASN A 321 11.20 0.15 -12.43
C ASN A 321 10.89 1.59 -12.02
N ALA A 322 11.43 2.07 -10.90
CA ALA A 322 11.27 3.44 -10.44
C ALA A 322 11.82 4.47 -11.45
N LYS A 323 12.96 4.18 -12.09
CA LYS A 323 13.59 5.04 -13.08
C LYS A 323 12.89 5.01 -14.44
N ALA A 324 12.61 3.81 -14.94
CA ALA A 324 12.23 3.63 -16.34
C ALA A 324 10.72 3.70 -16.57
N ALA A 325 9.87 3.48 -15.55
CA ALA A 325 8.43 3.53 -15.70
C ALA A 325 7.69 3.87 -14.40
N PRO A 326 7.92 5.05 -13.82
CA PRO A 326 7.24 5.48 -12.59
C PRO A 326 5.72 5.42 -12.71
N GLY A 327 5.15 5.75 -13.88
CA GLY A 327 3.71 5.65 -14.13
C GLY A 327 3.11 4.24 -13.98
N LEU A 328 3.92 3.17 -14.10
CA LEU A 328 3.46 1.81 -13.81
C LEU A 328 3.28 1.57 -12.31
N ILE A 329 4.10 2.21 -11.47
CA ILE A 329 3.98 2.18 -10.02
C ILE A 329 2.75 3.00 -9.61
N GLU A 330 2.60 4.21 -10.18
CA GLU A 330 1.47 5.10 -9.91
C GLU A 330 0.13 4.43 -10.21
N VAL A 331 -0.06 3.89 -11.42
CA VAL A 331 -1.33 3.24 -11.79
C VAL A 331 -1.62 2.01 -10.93
N TYR A 332 -0.60 1.24 -10.56
CA TYR A 332 -0.77 0.10 -9.68
C TYR A 332 -1.19 0.52 -8.28
N ALA A 333 -0.50 1.48 -7.68
CA ALA A 333 -0.79 1.99 -6.35
C ALA A 333 -2.21 2.56 -6.25
N VAL A 334 -2.61 3.40 -7.20
CA VAL A 334 -3.97 3.98 -7.21
C VAL A 334 -5.02 2.89 -7.39
N LEU A 335 -4.86 2.00 -8.38
CA LEU A 335 -5.86 1.00 -8.69
C LEU A 335 -5.96 -0.11 -7.65
N SER A 336 -4.86 -0.54 -7.02
CA SER A 336 -4.89 -1.55 -5.96
C SER A 336 -5.63 -1.07 -4.71
N CYS A 337 -5.53 0.21 -4.40
CA CYS A 337 -6.27 0.82 -3.30
C CYS A 337 -7.75 1.10 -3.66
N GLU A 338 -8.02 1.58 -4.88
CA GLU A 338 -9.39 1.83 -5.36
C GLU A 338 -10.21 0.53 -5.47
N ALA A 339 -9.57 -0.58 -5.82
CA ALA A 339 -10.22 -1.87 -6.06
C ALA A 339 -10.48 -2.70 -4.79
N VAL A 340 -10.23 -2.18 -3.59
CA VAL A 340 -10.55 -2.85 -2.31
C VAL A 340 -12.02 -3.25 -2.19
N PRO A 341 -13.03 -2.44 -2.58
CA PRO A 341 -14.41 -2.89 -2.55
C PRO A 341 -14.66 -4.06 -3.51
N ALA A 342 -15.27 -5.16 -3.03
CA ALA A 342 -15.58 -6.35 -3.82
C ALA A 342 -16.47 -6.09 -5.05
N SER A 343 -17.17 -4.96 -5.09
CA SER A 343 -17.95 -4.53 -6.26
C SER A 343 -17.13 -3.87 -7.35
N HIS A 344 -15.85 -3.55 -7.10
CA HIS A 344 -14.98 -2.93 -8.09
C HIS A 344 -14.54 -3.94 -9.16
N PRO A 345 -14.56 -3.59 -10.47
CA PRO A 345 -14.28 -4.54 -11.55
C PRO A 345 -12.85 -5.13 -11.51
N ALA A 346 -11.89 -4.48 -10.85
CA ALA A 346 -10.54 -4.99 -10.71
C ALA A 346 -10.30 -5.72 -9.36
N HIS A 347 -11.30 -5.87 -8.48
CA HIS A 347 -11.11 -6.51 -7.18
C HIS A 347 -10.52 -7.93 -7.31
N GLU A 348 -11.17 -8.77 -8.09
CA GLU A 348 -10.72 -10.17 -8.31
C GLU A 348 -9.34 -10.23 -8.99
N TYR A 349 -9.03 -9.29 -9.89
CA TYR A 349 -7.70 -9.22 -10.50
C TYR A 349 -6.61 -8.99 -9.44
N PHE A 350 -6.79 -8.04 -8.51
CA PHE A 350 -5.80 -7.77 -7.46
C PHE A 350 -5.72 -8.92 -6.46
N ARG A 351 -6.85 -9.49 -6.05
CA ARG A 351 -6.89 -10.66 -5.18
C ARG A 351 -6.09 -11.83 -5.78
N ASP A 352 -6.34 -12.17 -7.03
CA ASP A 352 -5.64 -13.25 -7.74
C ASP A 352 -4.16 -12.92 -7.94
N ARG A 353 -3.84 -11.65 -8.21
CA ARG A 353 -2.47 -11.19 -8.34
C ARG A 353 -1.69 -11.35 -7.03
N PHE A 354 -2.22 -10.84 -5.92
CA PHE A 354 -1.59 -10.98 -4.60
C PHE A 354 -1.43 -12.44 -4.21
N THR A 355 -2.46 -13.27 -4.41
CA THR A 355 -2.38 -14.70 -4.17
C THR A 355 -1.24 -15.37 -4.94
N ARG A 356 -1.13 -15.08 -6.23
CA ARG A 356 -0.06 -15.65 -7.09
C ARG A 356 1.32 -15.13 -6.70
N THR A 357 1.46 -13.84 -6.40
CA THR A 357 2.74 -13.22 -6.04
C THR A 357 3.25 -13.78 -4.71
N ILE A 358 2.38 -13.89 -3.70
CA ILE A 358 2.73 -14.51 -2.41
C ILE A 358 3.12 -15.97 -2.61
N ALA A 359 2.36 -16.75 -3.37
CA ALA A 359 2.69 -18.16 -3.62
C ALA A 359 4.04 -18.32 -4.31
N GLN A 360 4.35 -17.46 -5.26
CA GLN A 360 5.64 -17.44 -5.97
C GLN A 360 6.80 -17.11 -5.04
N PHE A 361 6.68 -16.09 -4.20
CA PHE A 361 7.74 -15.75 -3.24
C PHE A 361 7.88 -16.81 -2.15
N THR A 362 6.76 -17.42 -1.72
CA THR A 362 6.80 -18.57 -0.82
C THR A 362 7.60 -19.74 -1.41
N GLU A 363 7.43 -20.05 -2.72
CA GLU A 363 8.20 -21.06 -3.42
C GLU A 363 9.70 -20.72 -3.41
N LEU A 364 10.06 -19.45 -3.69
CA LEU A 364 11.45 -18.99 -3.64
C LEU A 364 12.04 -19.03 -2.24
N PHE A 365 11.33 -18.60 -1.21
CA PHE A 365 11.79 -18.66 0.17
C PHE A 365 11.95 -20.11 0.67
N ARG A 366 11.05 -21.03 0.29
CA ARG A 366 11.23 -22.48 0.58
C ARG A 366 12.46 -23.04 -0.10
N ALA A 367 12.71 -22.65 -1.35
CA ALA A 367 13.93 -23.07 -2.05
C ALA A 367 15.18 -22.48 -1.38
N ALA A 368 15.17 -21.20 -1.01
CA ALA A 368 16.27 -20.57 -0.27
C ALA A 368 16.50 -21.21 1.10
N GLN A 369 15.45 -21.70 1.78
CA GLN A 369 15.57 -22.44 3.02
C GLN A 369 16.21 -23.81 2.79
N ALA A 370 15.83 -24.53 1.73
CA ALA A 370 16.47 -25.78 1.32
C ALA A 370 17.95 -25.60 0.92
N GLU A 371 18.30 -24.44 0.36
CA GLU A 371 19.68 -24.01 0.08
C GLU A 371 20.48 -23.67 1.36
N GLY A 372 19.78 -23.54 2.51
CA GLY A 372 20.38 -23.08 3.77
C GLY A 372 20.58 -21.56 3.84
N ALA A 373 20.02 -20.79 2.88
CA ALA A 373 20.12 -19.34 2.86
C ALA A 373 19.09 -18.67 3.78
N LEU A 374 17.82 -19.14 3.78
CA LEU A 374 16.82 -18.71 4.74
C LEU A 374 16.98 -19.51 6.04
N PRO A 375 17.14 -18.88 7.22
CA PRO A 375 17.21 -19.57 8.51
C PRO A 375 15.96 -20.42 8.79
N ALA A 376 16.14 -21.55 9.50
CA ALA A 376 15.06 -22.52 9.75
C ALA A 376 13.95 -21.99 10.64
N HIS A 377 14.24 -21.00 11.50
CA HIS A 377 13.25 -20.35 12.37
C HIS A 377 12.32 -19.38 11.62
N ARG A 378 12.64 -19.01 10.37
CA ARG A 378 11.80 -18.12 9.54
C ARG A 378 10.81 -18.94 8.72
N ASP A 379 9.55 -18.56 8.75
CA ASP A 379 8.51 -19.19 7.92
C ASP A 379 8.54 -18.61 6.50
N PRO A 380 8.70 -19.44 5.44
CA PRO A 380 8.75 -18.98 4.06
C PRO A 380 7.50 -18.26 3.56
N GLU A 381 6.32 -18.59 4.07
CA GLU A 381 5.09 -17.91 3.68
C GLU A 381 4.95 -16.57 4.37
N HIS A 382 5.29 -16.47 5.65
CA HIS A 382 5.30 -15.20 6.38
C HIS A 382 6.32 -14.23 5.77
N GLU A 383 7.53 -14.68 5.43
CA GLU A 383 8.51 -13.81 4.75
C GLU A 383 8.05 -13.39 3.35
N ALA A 384 7.31 -14.22 2.64
CA ALA A 384 6.73 -13.87 1.34
C ALA A 384 5.63 -12.81 1.48
N ILE A 385 4.72 -12.96 2.43
CA ILE A 385 3.65 -11.98 2.70
C ILE A 385 4.27 -10.65 3.15
N TRP A 386 5.24 -10.71 4.07
CA TRP A 386 5.96 -9.52 4.54
C TRP A 386 6.66 -8.78 3.39
N LEU A 387 7.38 -9.50 2.53
CA LEU A 387 8.09 -8.90 1.40
C LEU A 387 7.14 -8.21 0.42
N VAL A 388 5.97 -8.80 0.12
CA VAL A 388 4.95 -8.18 -0.74
C VAL A 388 4.41 -6.92 -0.08
N GLY A 389 4.04 -6.98 1.20
CA GLY A 389 3.55 -5.83 1.95
C GLY A 389 4.60 -4.71 2.04
N LEU A 390 5.84 -5.07 2.40
CA LEU A 390 6.95 -4.11 2.44
C LEU A 390 7.18 -3.42 1.10
N TRP A 391 7.24 -4.19 0.01
CA TRP A 391 7.50 -3.62 -1.31
C TRP A 391 6.40 -2.66 -1.74
N ASP A 392 5.14 -3.07 -1.62
CA ASP A 392 4.01 -2.21 -1.98
C ASP A 392 3.96 -0.96 -1.08
N GLY A 393 4.14 -1.09 0.23
CA GLY A 393 4.17 0.03 1.16
C GLY A 393 5.31 1.01 0.90
N LEU A 394 6.52 0.53 0.58
CA LEU A 394 7.63 1.39 0.16
C LEU A 394 7.31 2.15 -1.13
N GLN A 395 6.61 1.54 -2.09
CA GLN A 395 6.16 2.22 -3.30
C GLN A 395 5.15 3.33 -2.98
N TYR A 396 4.21 3.12 -2.02
CA TYR A 396 3.30 4.18 -1.60
C TYR A 396 4.05 5.34 -0.96
N GLN A 397 4.95 5.10 -0.02
CA GLN A 397 5.77 6.14 0.60
C GLN A 397 6.60 6.91 -0.45
N TRP A 398 7.22 6.21 -1.39
CA TRP A 398 7.97 6.80 -2.49
C TRP A 398 7.13 7.71 -3.39
N LEU A 399 5.83 7.39 -3.60
CA LEU A 399 4.93 8.25 -4.37
C LEU A 399 4.64 9.59 -3.68
N TYR A 400 4.68 9.62 -2.34
CA TYR A 400 4.53 10.87 -1.58
C TYR A 400 5.81 11.68 -1.50
N ASP A 401 6.97 11.01 -1.40
CA ASP A 401 8.27 11.68 -1.34
C ASP A 401 9.35 10.80 -1.99
N ARG A 402 9.64 11.10 -3.25
CA ARG A 402 10.59 10.33 -4.07
C ARG A 402 12.04 10.50 -3.65
N ASP A 403 12.34 11.55 -2.93
CA ASP A 403 13.71 11.85 -2.47
C ASP A 403 13.96 11.29 -1.06
N ALA A 404 12.90 11.06 -0.27
CA ALA A 404 13.01 10.57 1.10
C ALA A 404 13.08 9.03 1.19
N VAL A 405 12.53 8.29 0.22
CA VAL A 405 12.44 6.83 0.28
C VAL A 405 13.11 6.18 -0.93
N ASP A 406 14.21 5.48 -0.70
CA ASP A 406 14.81 4.59 -1.70
C ASP A 406 14.27 3.16 -1.52
N VAL A 407 13.31 2.79 -2.38
CA VAL A 407 12.65 1.48 -2.35
C VAL A 407 13.68 0.34 -2.45
N ALA A 408 14.69 0.49 -3.30
CA ALA A 408 15.70 -0.56 -3.53
C ALA A 408 16.62 -0.74 -2.32
N GLU A 409 17.01 0.35 -1.68
CA GLU A 409 17.85 0.33 -0.48
C GLU A 409 17.14 -0.40 0.68
N HIS A 410 15.88 -0.02 0.96
CA HIS A 410 15.11 -0.64 2.03
C HIS A 410 14.79 -2.11 1.78
N LEU A 411 14.51 -2.50 0.52
CA LEU A 411 14.34 -3.91 0.15
C LEU A 411 15.66 -4.69 0.31
N ALA A 412 16.80 -4.10 -0.07
CA ALA A 412 18.09 -4.73 0.09
C ALA A 412 18.44 -4.95 1.56
N ALA A 413 18.21 -3.93 2.41
CA ALA A 413 18.44 -4.03 3.85
C ALA A 413 17.56 -5.13 4.49
N HIS A 414 16.27 -5.22 4.11
CA HIS A 414 15.39 -6.30 4.54
C HIS A 414 15.92 -7.68 4.12
N LEU A 415 16.34 -7.84 2.87
CA LEU A 415 16.83 -9.12 2.37
C LEU A 415 18.20 -9.53 2.97
N VAL A 416 19.01 -8.58 3.44
CA VAL A 416 20.21 -8.86 4.22
C VAL A 416 19.86 -9.48 5.57
N ASP A 417 18.81 -8.99 6.24
CA ASP A 417 18.34 -9.56 7.51
C ASP A 417 17.72 -10.96 7.33
N VAL A 418 16.92 -11.14 6.27
CA VAL A 418 16.18 -12.38 6.03
C VAL A 418 17.07 -13.49 5.43
N LEU A 419 17.99 -13.12 4.55
CA LEU A 419 18.88 -14.01 3.82
C LEU A 419 20.35 -13.65 4.10
N PRO A 420 20.86 -13.87 5.32
CA PRO A 420 22.23 -13.51 5.65
C PRO A 420 23.23 -14.26 4.77
N THR A 421 24.31 -13.56 4.38
CA THR A 421 25.49 -14.21 3.81
C THR A 421 26.36 -14.68 4.97
N SER A 422 26.56 -15.98 5.04
CA SER A 422 27.45 -16.65 6.04
C SER A 422 28.84 -16.05 6.09
#